data_dcca3a4c5bded4a32fbb46aba048f946
#
_entry.id   dcca3a4c5bded4a32fbb46aba048f946
#
_cell.length_a   1.000
_cell.length_b   1.000
_cell.length_c   1.000
_cell.angle_alpha   90.00
_cell.angle_beta   90.00
_cell.angle_gamma   90.00
#
_symmetry.space_group_name_H-M   'P 1'
#
loop_
_entity.id
_entity.type
_entity.pdbx_description
1 polymer ?
#
loop_
_entity_poly.entity_id
_entity_poly.type
_entity_poly.pdbx_seq_one_letter_code
_entity_poly.pdbx_strand_id
1 'polypeptide(L)'
;MELFNVYPLVNITPVKALGAKLWDDKGQEYLDFYGGHAVISIGHSHPHYVQRLTEQLQNIGFYSNSVQIPIQQELAHKLGQVSGYEEYSLFLCNSGAEANENALKLASFHTGKKRVVAFKGAFHGRTSGAVAATDNPKIVAPFNADHAISFVEYDLAAVEQVLQGGDVCAAIIEPIQGVGGIIMPSDEFLTGLAALCKQYGALLIADEVQSGYGRSGKFFAHQHAGIRPDVISVAKGMGNGFPIGGILIAPELKASYGLLGTTFGGNHLACAAALAVLEVIEQENLLAHATEMGHYLRSELEANAGAEEIRGRGLMVGIKYDFPIKDVRDKLLSEHHIFVGNASDPTVLRLLPPLNISKAEVDRFLQALYTLVALSSSSAHERSEYVEPHR
;
A
#
# COMPACT_ATOMS: atom_id res chain seq x y z
N MET A 1 -30.44 -3.33 -14.16
CA MET A 1 -29.18 -4.08 -14.00
C MET A 1 -28.70 -3.82 -12.58
N GLU A 2 -28.30 -4.85 -11.86
CA GLU A 2 -27.76 -4.75 -10.50
C GLU A 2 -26.25 -4.91 -10.51
N LEU A 3 -25.57 -4.38 -9.47
CA LEU A 3 -24.15 -4.60 -9.29
C LEU A 3 -23.88 -6.05 -8.91
N PHE A 4 -22.80 -6.64 -9.44
CA PHE A 4 -22.37 -7.98 -9.03
C PHE A 4 -21.82 -7.92 -7.60
N ASN A 5 -22.51 -8.57 -6.66
CA ASN A 5 -22.29 -8.44 -5.22
C ASN A 5 -21.10 -9.30 -4.76
N VAL A 6 -19.93 -8.68 -4.67
CA VAL A 6 -18.66 -9.32 -4.25
C VAL A 6 -18.01 -8.67 -3.02
N TYR A 7 -18.64 -7.63 -2.47
CA TYR A 7 -18.11 -6.90 -1.30
C TYR A 7 -19.09 -6.96 -0.11
N PRO A 8 -18.61 -7.31 1.09
CA PRO A 8 -19.40 -7.12 2.31
C PRO A 8 -19.46 -5.63 2.64
N LEU A 9 -20.59 -4.98 2.35
CA LEU A 9 -20.75 -3.54 2.55
C LEU A 9 -21.12 -3.21 3.99
N VAL A 10 -20.57 -2.11 4.51
CA VAL A 10 -21.04 -1.46 5.72
C VAL A 10 -22.16 -0.48 5.32
N ASN A 11 -23.23 -0.39 6.11
CA ASN A 11 -24.37 0.48 5.82
C ASN A 11 -24.08 1.96 6.20
N ILE A 12 -23.11 2.54 5.49
CA ILE A 12 -22.72 3.96 5.59
C ILE A 12 -22.58 4.47 4.15
N THR A 13 -23.17 5.64 3.86
CA THR A 13 -23.12 6.28 2.54
C THR A 13 -22.31 7.58 2.64
N PRO A 14 -20.99 7.58 2.45
CA PRO A 14 -20.18 8.79 2.46
C PRO A 14 -20.57 9.71 1.29
N VAL A 15 -20.82 10.99 1.56
CA VAL A 15 -21.21 11.99 0.56
C VAL A 15 -20.28 13.20 0.51
N LYS A 16 -19.43 13.37 1.54
CA LYS A 16 -18.47 14.47 1.65
C LYS A 16 -17.24 14.00 2.42
N ALA A 17 -16.08 14.52 2.06
CA ALA A 17 -14.84 14.26 2.80
C ALA A 17 -13.89 15.47 2.73
N LEU A 18 -13.07 15.66 3.78
CA LEU A 18 -12.04 16.69 3.86
C LEU A 18 -10.95 16.28 4.85
N GLY A 19 -9.69 16.34 4.46
CA GLY A 19 -8.57 15.92 5.31
C GLY A 19 -8.69 14.45 5.73
N ALA A 20 -8.71 14.16 7.03
CA ALA A 20 -8.92 12.83 7.58
C ALA A 20 -10.39 12.56 7.98
N LYS A 21 -11.36 13.31 7.45
CA LYS A 21 -12.76 13.21 7.84
C LYS A 21 -13.68 12.92 6.67
N LEU A 22 -14.74 12.14 6.94
CA LEU A 22 -15.84 11.84 6.02
C LEU A 22 -17.17 12.20 6.69
N TRP A 23 -18.18 12.52 5.88
CA TRP A 23 -19.56 12.70 6.33
C TRP A 23 -20.48 11.82 5.49
N ASP A 24 -21.41 11.15 6.17
CA ASP A 24 -22.44 10.36 5.50
C ASP A 24 -23.66 11.21 5.08
N ASP A 25 -24.62 10.56 4.43
CA ASP A 25 -25.88 11.16 3.96
C ASP A 25 -26.82 11.63 5.09
N LYS A 26 -26.50 11.28 6.34
CA LYS A 26 -27.21 11.72 7.55
C LYS A 26 -26.48 12.87 8.26
N GLY A 27 -25.32 13.30 7.75
CA GLY A 27 -24.48 14.33 8.32
C GLY A 27 -23.58 13.86 9.46
N GLN A 28 -23.50 12.53 9.71
CA GLN A 28 -22.58 11.98 10.71
C GLN A 28 -21.13 12.12 10.23
N GLU A 29 -20.27 12.69 11.08
CA GLU A 29 -18.83 12.77 10.84
C GLU A 29 -18.13 11.48 11.27
N TYR A 30 -17.23 11.00 10.42
CA TYR A 30 -16.33 9.88 10.68
C TYR A 30 -14.87 10.32 10.55
N LEU A 31 -14.00 9.78 11.39
CA LEU A 31 -12.55 9.91 11.29
C LEU A 31 -11.98 8.75 10.49
N ASP A 32 -11.12 9.04 9.50
CA ASP A 32 -10.57 8.05 8.59
C ASP A 32 -9.14 7.64 8.97
N PHE A 33 -9.01 6.54 9.70
CA PHE A 33 -7.74 5.85 9.96
C PHE A 33 -7.45 4.70 9.00
N TYR A 34 -8.16 4.67 7.85
CA TYR A 34 -7.99 3.61 6.84
C TYR A 34 -7.57 4.14 5.47
N GLY A 35 -7.93 5.38 5.15
CA GLY A 35 -7.59 6.03 3.89
C GLY A 35 -8.07 5.27 2.65
N GLY A 36 -9.16 4.47 2.75
CA GLY A 36 -9.61 3.62 1.66
C GLY A 36 -8.50 2.67 1.19
N HIS A 37 -7.93 1.84 2.05
CA HIS A 37 -6.76 0.98 1.80
C HIS A 37 -5.44 1.76 1.59
N ALA A 38 -5.24 2.87 2.29
CA ALA A 38 -4.10 3.79 2.11
C ALA A 38 -4.05 4.47 0.73
N VAL A 39 -5.19 4.61 0.07
CA VAL A 39 -5.31 5.34 -1.20
C VAL A 39 -5.24 6.85 -0.96
N ILE A 40 -5.91 7.33 0.09
CA ILE A 40 -5.87 8.73 0.47
C ILE A 40 -4.55 9.04 1.18
N SER A 41 -3.68 9.75 0.49
CA SER A 41 -2.34 10.12 0.98
C SER A 41 -2.31 11.53 1.56
N ILE A 42 -2.71 12.55 0.80
CA ILE A 42 -2.65 13.96 1.17
C ILE A 42 -3.94 14.48 1.83
N GLY A 43 -4.84 13.57 2.22
CA GLY A 43 -6.16 13.90 2.74
C GLY A 43 -7.22 14.01 1.65
N HIS A 44 -8.47 13.79 2.08
CA HIS A 44 -9.63 13.91 1.19
C HIS A 44 -9.80 15.35 0.71
N SER A 45 -10.19 15.54 -0.55
CA SER A 45 -10.59 16.81 -1.15
C SER A 45 -9.63 17.97 -0.86
N HIS A 46 -8.33 17.71 -0.87
CA HIS A 46 -7.31 18.72 -0.65
C HIS A 46 -7.49 19.88 -1.63
N PRO A 47 -7.51 21.17 -1.21
CA PRO A 47 -7.85 22.30 -2.07
C PRO A 47 -6.96 22.39 -3.33
N HIS A 48 -5.65 22.25 -3.18
CA HIS A 48 -4.70 22.26 -4.28
C HIS A 48 -4.97 21.12 -5.28
N TYR A 49 -5.25 19.92 -4.78
CA TYR A 49 -5.59 18.76 -5.61
C TYR A 49 -6.88 18.99 -6.41
N VAL A 50 -7.93 19.50 -5.77
CA VAL A 50 -9.20 19.82 -6.42
C VAL A 50 -8.99 20.87 -7.52
N GLN A 51 -8.22 21.93 -7.22
CA GLN A 51 -7.89 22.99 -8.18
C GLN A 51 -7.16 22.41 -9.40
N ARG A 52 -6.08 21.66 -9.22
CA ARG A 52 -5.28 21.08 -10.30
C ARG A 52 -6.11 20.18 -11.23
N LEU A 53 -6.98 19.34 -10.66
CA LEU A 53 -7.88 18.49 -11.45
C LEU A 53 -8.93 19.29 -12.22
N THR A 54 -9.53 20.32 -11.58
CA THR A 54 -10.53 21.18 -12.21
C THR A 54 -9.94 21.93 -13.40
N GLU A 55 -8.76 22.53 -13.23
CA GLU A 55 -8.05 23.22 -14.31
C GLU A 55 -7.68 22.28 -15.46
N GLN A 56 -7.18 21.09 -15.13
CA GLN A 56 -6.84 20.11 -16.18
C GLN A 56 -8.08 19.61 -16.92
N LEU A 57 -9.19 19.38 -16.21
CA LEU A 57 -10.45 18.93 -16.82
C LEU A 57 -11.04 19.99 -17.77
N GLN A 58 -10.90 21.28 -17.42
CA GLN A 58 -11.35 22.39 -18.30
C GLN A 58 -10.55 22.46 -19.61
N ASN A 59 -9.31 21.99 -19.64
CA ASN A 59 -8.47 21.97 -20.83
C ASN A 59 -8.64 20.67 -21.61
N ILE A 60 -8.15 19.55 -21.05
CA ILE A 60 -8.23 18.23 -21.66
C ILE A 60 -8.09 17.13 -20.58
N GLY A 61 -9.03 16.19 -20.57
CA GLY A 61 -8.99 15.06 -19.64
C GLY A 61 -8.17 13.87 -20.14
N PHE A 62 -8.24 13.60 -21.44
CA PHE A 62 -7.63 12.40 -22.04
C PHE A 62 -7.31 12.61 -23.52
N TYR A 63 -6.18 12.07 -23.94
CA TYR A 63 -5.89 11.66 -25.30
C TYR A 63 -4.95 10.45 -25.33
N SER A 64 -4.84 9.79 -26.49
CA SER A 64 -4.06 8.57 -26.69
C SER A 64 -2.56 8.80 -26.50
N ASN A 65 -1.86 7.80 -25.96
CA ASN A 65 -0.39 7.73 -25.87
C ASN A 65 0.31 7.69 -27.27
N SER A 66 -0.42 7.85 -28.35
CA SER A 66 0.13 8.00 -29.71
C SER A 66 0.62 9.42 -30.04
N VAL A 67 0.39 10.39 -29.15
CA VAL A 67 0.84 11.78 -29.28
C VAL A 67 1.70 12.19 -28.07
N GLN A 68 2.31 13.37 -28.17
CA GLN A 68 3.05 13.92 -27.03
C GLN A 68 2.09 14.42 -25.94
N ILE A 69 2.35 14.04 -24.71
CA ILE A 69 1.60 14.46 -23.51
C ILE A 69 2.60 15.08 -22.52
N PRO A 70 2.86 16.39 -22.60
CA PRO A 70 3.93 17.05 -21.81
C PRO A 70 3.81 16.83 -20.31
N ILE A 71 2.59 16.76 -19.77
CA ILE A 71 2.35 16.54 -18.34
C ILE A 71 2.87 15.17 -17.85
N GLN A 72 3.06 14.16 -18.73
CA GLN A 72 3.72 12.91 -18.35
C GLN A 72 5.20 13.12 -18.07
N GLN A 73 5.87 13.96 -18.86
CA GLN A 73 7.29 14.30 -18.65
C GLN A 73 7.46 15.13 -17.36
N GLU A 74 6.56 16.09 -17.12
CA GLU A 74 6.52 16.86 -15.88
C GLU A 74 6.38 15.94 -14.66
N LEU A 75 5.45 14.99 -14.71
CA LEU A 75 5.25 14.00 -13.66
C LEU A 75 6.48 13.12 -13.47
N ALA A 76 7.10 12.62 -14.54
CA ALA A 76 8.28 11.76 -14.44
C ALA A 76 9.45 12.51 -13.79
N HIS A 77 9.71 13.77 -14.21
CA HIS A 77 10.76 14.60 -13.60
C HIS A 77 10.48 14.88 -12.12
N LYS A 78 9.25 15.31 -11.79
CA LYS A 78 8.86 15.64 -10.42
C LYS A 78 8.94 14.42 -9.51
N LEU A 79 8.43 13.27 -9.97
CA LEU A 79 8.52 12.02 -9.21
C LEU A 79 9.97 11.60 -8.99
N GLY A 80 10.82 11.68 -10.02
CA GLY A 80 12.25 11.39 -9.90
C GLY A 80 12.91 12.25 -8.82
N GLN A 81 12.70 13.58 -8.86
CA GLN A 81 13.26 14.53 -7.90
C GLN A 81 12.81 14.25 -6.46
N VAL A 82 11.49 14.10 -6.24
CA VAL A 82 10.93 13.93 -4.89
C VAL A 82 11.31 12.56 -4.30
N SER A 83 11.41 11.54 -5.13
CA SER A 83 11.71 10.17 -4.70
C SER A 83 13.21 9.84 -4.64
N GLY A 84 14.09 10.64 -5.30
CA GLY A 84 15.52 10.38 -5.43
C GLY A 84 15.85 9.32 -6.50
N TYR A 85 15.00 9.20 -7.54
CA TYR A 85 15.12 8.24 -8.65
C TYR A 85 15.12 8.95 -10.01
N GLU A 86 15.85 10.06 -10.12
CA GLU A 86 15.89 10.91 -11.33
C GLU A 86 16.41 10.18 -12.57
N GLU A 87 17.26 9.17 -12.39
CA GLU A 87 17.82 8.36 -13.47
C GLU A 87 16.92 7.24 -13.95
N TYR A 88 15.81 6.94 -13.23
CA TYR A 88 14.87 5.90 -13.62
C TYR A 88 13.89 6.38 -14.69
N SER A 89 13.44 5.46 -15.53
CA SER A 89 12.34 5.71 -16.46
C SER A 89 10.99 5.41 -15.80
N LEU A 90 9.94 6.10 -16.22
CA LEU A 90 8.58 5.90 -15.71
C LEU A 90 7.69 5.34 -16.81
N PHE A 91 7.01 4.21 -16.53
CA PHE A 91 5.88 3.73 -17.31
C PHE A 91 4.60 3.86 -16.49
N LEU A 92 3.57 4.48 -17.05
CA LEU A 92 2.31 4.79 -16.37
C LEU A 92 1.20 3.79 -16.75
N CYS A 93 0.37 3.43 -15.78
CA CYS A 93 -0.84 2.61 -15.91
C CYS A 93 -1.95 3.13 -14.99
N ASN A 94 -2.97 2.31 -14.62
CA ASN A 94 -4.15 2.81 -13.94
C ASN A 94 -4.35 2.23 -12.53
N SER A 95 -3.59 1.21 -12.15
CA SER A 95 -3.74 0.50 -10.88
C SER A 95 -2.44 -0.16 -10.43
N GLY A 96 -2.37 -0.54 -9.14
CA GLY A 96 -1.26 -1.31 -8.61
C GLY A 96 -1.15 -2.71 -9.21
N ALA A 97 -2.28 -3.35 -9.52
CA ALA A 97 -2.28 -4.65 -10.19
C ALA A 97 -1.67 -4.55 -11.59
N GLU A 98 -2.04 -3.54 -12.39
CA GLU A 98 -1.42 -3.29 -13.70
C GLU A 98 0.07 -2.95 -13.56
N ALA A 99 0.47 -2.18 -12.55
CA ALA A 99 1.86 -1.86 -12.28
C ALA A 99 2.67 -3.15 -12.03
N ASN A 100 2.20 -4.02 -11.15
CA ASN A 100 2.85 -5.30 -10.86
C ASN A 100 2.85 -6.25 -12.07
N GLU A 101 1.77 -6.34 -12.86
CA GLU A 101 1.75 -7.10 -14.12
C GLU A 101 2.85 -6.63 -15.09
N ASN A 102 2.98 -5.31 -15.27
CA ASN A 102 3.99 -4.75 -16.16
C ASN A 102 5.41 -4.93 -15.61
N ALA A 103 5.61 -4.86 -14.28
CA ALA A 103 6.90 -5.16 -13.64
C ALA A 103 7.32 -6.61 -13.86
N LEU A 104 6.42 -7.57 -13.61
CA LEU A 104 6.66 -9.01 -13.83
C LEU A 104 6.92 -9.33 -15.32
N LYS A 105 6.12 -8.74 -16.21
CA LYS A 105 6.28 -8.88 -17.66
C LYS A 105 7.61 -8.32 -18.13
N LEU A 106 8.01 -7.14 -17.66
CA LEU A 106 9.29 -6.52 -18.00
C LEU A 106 10.46 -7.39 -17.52
N ALA A 107 10.40 -7.91 -16.30
CA ALA A 107 11.42 -8.80 -15.75
C ALA A 107 11.57 -10.08 -16.58
N SER A 108 10.46 -10.68 -16.98
CA SER A 108 10.48 -11.88 -17.83
C SER A 108 11.04 -11.59 -19.23
N PHE A 109 10.69 -10.48 -19.85
CA PHE A 109 11.27 -10.06 -21.13
C PHE A 109 12.78 -9.83 -21.04
N HIS A 110 13.23 -9.12 -19.99
CA HIS A 110 14.65 -8.77 -19.84
C HIS A 110 15.53 -10.00 -19.61
N THR A 111 15.06 -10.94 -18.77
CA THR A 111 15.85 -12.10 -18.36
C THR A 111 15.65 -13.32 -19.26
N GLY A 112 14.58 -13.39 -20.05
CA GLY A 112 14.15 -14.58 -20.80
C GLY A 112 13.66 -15.72 -19.90
N LYS A 113 13.49 -15.48 -18.60
CA LYS A 113 13.08 -16.45 -17.58
C LYS A 113 11.60 -16.25 -17.22
N LYS A 114 11.02 -17.19 -16.44
CA LYS A 114 9.57 -17.18 -16.15
C LYS A 114 9.19 -17.30 -14.69
N ARG A 115 10.07 -17.84 -13.82
CA ARG A 115 9.74 -18.03 -12.40
C ARG A 115 9.83 -16.73 -11.63
N VAL A 116 8.89 -16.52 -10.73
CA VAL A 116 8.90 -15.40 -9.79
C VAL A 116 9.00 -15.93 -8.36
N VAL A 117 9.87 -15.33 -7.57
CA VAL A 117 9.88 -15.49 -6.11
C VAL A 117 8.93 -14.46 -5.51
N ALA A 118 7.97 -14.92 -4.72
CA ALA A 118 7.07 -14.08 -3.92
C ALA A 118 7.12 -14.55 -2.45
N PHE A 119 6.57 -13.78 -1.53
CA PHE A 119 6.70 -14.04 -0.11
C PHE A 119 5.36 -14.44 0.54
N LYS A 120 5.43 -15.25 1.60
CA LYS A 120 4.26 -15.64 2.37
C LYS A 120 3.51 -14.40 2.90
N GLY A 121 2.18 -14.43 2.82
CA GLY A 121 1.32 -13.31 3.21
C GLY A 121 1.29 -12.13 2.23
N ALA A 122 2.01 -12.18 1.09
CA ALA A 122 2.05 -11.09 0.12
C ALA A 122 0.74 -10.88 -0.61
N PHE A 123 0.48 -9.61 -0.99
CA PHE A 123 -0.64 -9.22 -1.84
C PHE A 123 -0.18 -8.24 -2.93
N HIS A 124 -0.22 -8.67 -4.19
CA HIS A 124 0.27 -7.87 -5.33
C HIS A 124 -0.82 -7.45 -6.32
N GLY A 125 -2.05 -7.90 -6.14
CA GLY A 125 -3.19 -7.51 -6.99
C GLY A 125 -4.12 -8.65 -7.35
N ARG A 126 -5.06 -8.37 -8.27
CA ARG A 126 -6.13 -9.28 -8.68
C ARG A 126 -6.10 -9.64 -10.18
N THR A 127 -5.15 -9.12 -10.95
CA THR A 127 -4.91 -9.49 -12.35
C THR A 127 -4.07 -10.79 -12.43
N SER A 128 -3.84 -11.32 -13.62
CA SER A 128 -3.34 -12.68 -13.82
C SER A 128 -2.03 -13.00 -13.09
N GLY A 129 -0.92 -12.34 -13.43
CA GLY A 129 0.37 -12.56 -12.76
C GLY A 129 0.40 -12.01 -11.35
N ALA A 130 -0.22 -10.83 -11.12
CA ALA A 130 -0.29 -10.23 -9.79
C ALA A 130 -1.08 -11.08 -8.79
N VAL A 131 -2.21 -11.69 -9.21
CA VAL A 131 -2.97 -12.59 -8.32
C VAL A 131 -2.23 -13.90 -8.09
N ALA A 132 -1.52 -14.40 -9.09
CA ALA A 132 -0.69 -15.61 -8.93
C ALA A 132 0.45 -15.40 -7.93
N ALA A 133 1.04 -14.18 -7.88
CA ALA A 133 2.05 -13.79 -6.91
C ALA A 133 1.48 -13.36 -5.54
N THR A 134 0.17 -13.35 -5.37
CA THR A 134 -0.54 -13.09 -4.10
C THR A 134 -0.73 -14.39 -3.34
N ASP A 135 -0.25 -14.46 -2.09
CA ASP A 135 -0.36 -15.67 -1.24
C ASP A 135 -1.78 -15.82 -0.65
N ASN A 136 -2.74 -16.05 -1.55
CA ASN A 136 -4.12 -16.34 -1.20
C ASN A 136 -4.79 -17.24 -2.25
N PRO A 137 -4.74 -18.57 -2.08
CA PRO A 137 -5.29 -19.51 -3.06
C PRO A 137 -6.79 -19.38 -3.31
N LYS A 138 -7.54 -18.74 -2.38
CA LYS A 138 -9.00 -18.54 -2.53
C LYS A 138 -9.38 -17.56 -3.64
N ILE A 139 -8.44 -16.72 -4.08
CA ILE A 139 -8.68 -15.70 -5.13
C ILE A 139 -7.93 -15.98 -6.43
N VAL A 140 -7.17 -17.08 -6.49
CA VAL A 140 -6.49 -17.55 -7.70
C VAL A 140 -7.46 -18.45 -8.46
N ALA A 141 -7.96 -17.96 -9.60
CA ALA A 141 -8.80 -18.78 -10.47
C ALA A 141 -7.97 -19.85 -11.19
N PRO A 142 -8.57 -20.98 -11.64
CA PRO A 142 -7.84 -21.99 -12.43
C PRO A 142 -7.09 -21.39 -13.63
N PHE A 143 -7.66 -20.39 -14.27
CA PHE A 143 -7.03 -19.63 -15.37
C PHE A 143 -5.69 -18.96 -14.99
N ASN A 144 -5.49 -18.65 -13.72
CA ASN A 144 -4.30 -17.95 -13.20
C ASN A 144 -3.30 -18.90 -12.53
N ALA A 145 -3.60 -20.20 -12.41
CA ALA A 145 -2.85 -21.15 -11.58
C ALA A 145 -1.52 -21.60 -12.20
N ASP A 146 -1.33 -21.43 -13.52
CA ASP A 146 -0.18 -21.98 -14.25
C ASP A 146 1.06 -21.07 -14.23
N HIS A 147 1.01 -19.93 -13.54
CA HIS A 147 2.19 -19.08 -13.39
C HIS A 147 3.23 -19.74 -12.47
N ALA A 148 4.50 -19.68 -12.89
CA ALA A 148 5.61 -20.26 -12.14
C ALA A 148 6.00 -19.37 -10.95
N ILE A 149 5.25 -19.45 -9.85
CA ILE A 149 5.51 -18.70 -8.62
C ILE A 149 6.08 -19.63 -7.55
N SER A 150 7.12 -19.16 -6.85
CA SER A 150 7.66 -19.81 -5.65
C SER A 150 7.44 -18.92 -4.44
N PHE A 151 6.57 -19.33 -3.51
CA PHE A 151 6.37 -18.63 -2.24
C PHE A 151 7.39 -19.10 -1.21
N VAL A 152 8.11 -18.15 -0.62
CA VAL A 152 9.11 -18.38 0.43
C VAL A 152 8.82 -17.49 1.65
N GLU A 153 9.33 -17.90 2.81
CA GLU A 153 9.40 -17.06 3.99
C GLU A 153 10.49 -15.98 3.82
N TYR A 154 10.59 -15.03 4.76
CA TYR A 154 11.70 -14.09 4.82
C TYR A 154 13.00 -14.77 5.29
N ASP A 155 13.46 -15.72 4.47
CA ASP A 155 14.67 -16.53 4.69
C ASP A 155 15.55 -16.50 3.44
N LEU A 156 16.74 -15.91 3.55
CA LEU A 156 17.68 -15.77 2.43
C LEU A 156 18.16 -17.12 1.88
N ALA A 157 18.29 -18.13 2.74
CA ALA A 157 18.70 -19.47 2.29
C ALA A 157 17.61 -20.13 1.42
N ALA A 158 16.33 -19.97 1.81
CA ALA A 158 15.20 -20.43 1.01
C ALA A 158 15.09 -19.67 -0.33
N VAL A 159 15.31 -18.37 -0.32
CA VAL A 159 15.38 -17.56 -1.55
C VAL A 159 16.51 -18.06 -2.46
N GLU A 160 17.72 -18.21 -1.93
CA GLU A 160 18.90 -18.65 -2.70
C GLU A 160 18.68 -20.03 -3.33
N GLN A 161 18.08 -20.97 -2.58
CA GLN A 161 17.75 -22.29 -3.11
C GLN A 161 16.85 -22.23 -4.36
N VAL A 162 15.86 -21.32 -4.39
CA VAL A 162 15.01 -21.13 -5.57
C VAL A 162 15.78 -20.47 -6.70
N LEU A 163 16.63 -19.47 -6.41
CA LEU A 163 17.44 -18.76 -7.40
C LEU A 163 18.47 -19.68 -8.09
N GLN A 164 19.03 -20.67 -7.38
CA GLN A 164 19.94 -21.69 -7.92
C GLN A 164 19.31 -22.53 -9.05
N GLY A 165 17.98 -22.61 -9.11
CA GLY A 165 17.25 -23.25 -10.21
C GLY A 165 17.46 -22.58 -11.58
N GLY A 166 17.94 -21.35 -11.63
CA GLY A 166 18.37 -20.65 -12.85
C GLY A 166 17.25 -20.09 -13.72
N ASP A 167 15.97 -20.36 -13.39
CA ASP A 167 14.79 -19.97 -14.17
C ASP A 167 14.01 -18.77 -13.58
N VAL A 168 14.54 -18.11 -12.52
CA VAL A 168 13.92 -17.00 -11.83
C VAL A 168 14.16 -15.70 -12.60
N CYS A 169 13.07 -15.01 -13.01
CA CYS A 169 13.12 -13.69 -13.64
C CYS A 169 13.13 -12.54 -12.61
N ALA A 170 12.41 -12.70 -11.50
CA ALA A 170 12.33 -11.68 -10.48
C ALA A 170 11.99 -12.24 -9.10
N ALA A 171 12.38 -11.49 -8.07
CA ALA A 171 11.75 -11.52 -6.75
C ALA A 171 10.87 -10.25 -6.61
N ILE A 172 9.60 -10.43 -6.22
CA ILE A 172 8.69 -9.32 -5.93
C ILE A 172 8.40 -9.28 -4.42
N ILE A 173 8.55 -8.11 -3.82
CA ILE A 173 8.40 -7.94 -2.37
C ILE A 173 7.70 -6.63 -2.02
N GLU A 174 6.76 -6.68 -1.07
CA GLU A 174 6.31 -5.49 -0.35
C GLU A 174 7.33 -5.18 0.75
N PRO A 175 8.01 -4.01 0.75
CA PRO A 175 8.93 -3.65 1.84
C PRO A 175 8.24 -3.55 3.21
N ILE A 176 6.92 -3.30 3.19
CA ILE A 176 6.02 -3.47 4.32
C ILE A 176 4.75 -4.12 3.76
N GLN A 177 4.47 -5.35 4.16
CA GLN A 177 3.25 -6.02 3.73
C GLN A 177 2.01 -5.31 4.30
N GLY A 178 1.10 -4.94 3.41
CA GLY A 178 -0.13 -4.29 3.82
C GLY A 178 -1.18 -5.28 4.32
N VAL A 179 -1.69 -6.12 3.41
CA VAL A 179 -2.79 -7.06 3.67
C VAL A 179 -2.35 -8.17 4.65
N GLY A 180 -1.10 -8.56 4.62
CA GLY A 180 -0.53 -9.55 5.55
C GLY A 180 -0.57 -9.15 7.02
N GLY A 181 -0.72 -7.85 7.35
CA GLY A 181 -0.81 -7.36 8.73
C GLY A 181 0.34 -6.47 9.17
N ILE A 182 0.81 -5.63 8.27
CA ILE A 182 1.94 -4.71 8.48
C ILE A 182 3.20 -5.48 8.89
N ILE A 183 3.45 -6.57 8.18
CA ILE A 183 4.65 -7.38 8.40
C ILE A 183 5.81 -6.73 7.64
N MET A 184 6.93 -6.56 8.34
CA MET A 184 8.15 -5.97 7.77
C MET A 184 9.25 -7.01 7.74
N PRO A 185 9.85 -7.31 6.58
CA PRO A 185 11.16 -7.96 6.55
C PRO A 185 12.20 -7.04 7.20
N SER A 186 13.25 -7.60 7.77
CA SER A 186 14.34 -6.79 8.31
C SER A 186 15.10 -6.05 7.18
N ASP A 187 15.77 -4.96 7.54
CA ASP A 187 16.59 -4.20 6.57
C ASP A 187 17.76 -5.08 6.04
N GLU A 188 18.30 -5.97 6.89
CA GLU A 188 19.31 -6.97 6.51
C GLU A 188 18.76 -7.98 5.50
N PHE A 189 17.51 -8.43 5.68
CA PHE A 189 16.86 -9.33 4.72
C PHE A 189 16.71 -8.65 3.36
N LEU A 190 16.22 -7.40 3.33
CA LEU A 190 16.05 -6.63 2.09
C LEU A 190 17.39 -6.42 1.36
N THR A 191 18.46 -6.12 2.12
CA THR A 191 19.81 -5.96 1.56
C THR A 191 20.35 -7.29 1.02
N GLY A 192 20.17 -8.39 1.75
CA GLY A 192 20.55 -9.73 1.30
C GLY A 192 19.78 -10.18 0.07
N LEU A 193 18.47 -9.91 0.02
CA LEU A 193 17.62 -10.21 -1.15
C LEU A 193 18.11 -9.48 -2.40
N ALA A 194 18.43 -8.18 -2.28
CA ALA A 194 18.97 -7.39 -3.38
C ALA A 194 20.30 -7.96 -3.89
N ALA A 195 21.19 -8.37 -2.98
CA ALA A 195 22.46 -9.01 -3.32
C ALA A 195 22.27 -10.35 -4.03
N LEU A 196 21.37 -11.21 -3.55
CA LEU A 196 21.06 -12.50 -4.17
C LEU A 196 20.43 -12.32 -5.56
N CYS A 197 19.47 -11.41 -5.73
CA CYS A 197 18.89 -11.13 -7.03
C CYS A 197 19.97 -10.73 -8.05
N LYS A 198 20.86 -9.82 -7.66
CA LYS A 198 22.00 -9.38 -8.49
C LYS A 198 22.94 -10.55 -8.83
N GLN A 199 23.28 -11.39 -7.84
CA GLN A 199 24.19 -12.52 -8.00
C GLN A 199 23.65 -13.54 -9.01
N TYR A 200 22.35 -13.83 -9.00
CA TYR A 200 21.72 -14.85 -9.84
C TYR A 200 21.07 -14.30 -11.12
N GLY A 201 21.20 -13.00 -11.38
CA GLY A 201 20.63 -12.34 -12.56
C GLY A 201 19.10 -12.40 -12.60
N ALA A 202 18.46 -12.24 -11.45
CA ALA A 202 17.04 -11.99 -11.29
C ALA A 202 16.82 -10.52 -10.96
N LEU A 203 15.67 -9.95 -11.35
CA LEU A 203 15.35 -8.58 -10.99
C LEU A 203 14.72 -8.49 -9.59
N LEU A 204 15.01 -7.44 -8.85
CA LEU A 204 14.31 -7.09 -7.63
C LEU A 204 13.19 -6.09 -7.94
N ILE A 205 11.94 -6.50 -7.68
CA ILE A 205 10.75 -5.65 -7.79
C ILE A 205 10.30 -5.26 -6.39
N ALA A 206 10.34 -3.96 -6.06
CA ALA A 206 9.74 -3.45 -4.84
C ALA A 206 8.30 -3.03 -5.11
N ASP A 207 7.34 -3.70 -4.50
CA ASP A 207 5.93 -3.31 -4.51
C ASP A 207 5.68 -2.22 -3.45
N GLU A 208 5.74 -0.97 -3.89
CA GLU A 208 5.49 0.22 -3.08
C GLU A 208 4.05 0.76 -3.25
N VAL A 209 3.17 -0.06 -3.78
CA VAL A 209 1.78 0.33 -4.06
C VAL A 209 1.06 0.79 -2.79
N GLN A 210 1.34 0.20 -1.63
CA GLN A 210 0.76 0.64 -0.36
C GLN A 210 1.74 1.40 0.53
N SER A 211 3.01 1.03 0.54
CA SER A 211 4.05 1.57 1.43
C SER A 211 4.73 2.83 0.93
N GLY A 212 4.61 3.14 -0.37
CA GLY A 212 5.20 4.31 -0.98
C GLY A 212 4.48 5.63 -0.70
N TYR A 213 4.93 6.68 -1.37
CA TYR A 213 4.38 8.04 -1.28
C TYR A 213 4.34 8.61 0.16
N GLY A 214 5.40 8.35 0.92
CA GLY A 214 5.57 8.94 2.25
C GLY A 214 4.97 8.15 3.41
N ARG A 215 4.24 7.07 3.13
CA ARG A 215 3.51 6.30 4.14
C ARG A 215 4.36 5.83 5.30
N SER A 216 5.62 5.43 5.05
CA SER A 216 6.56 4.95 6.05
C SER A 216 7.46 6.04 6.65
N GLY A 217 7.28 7.33 6.28
CA GLY A 217 8.14 8.44 6.67
C GLY A 217 9.30 8.71 5.69
N LYS A 218 9.63 7.77 4.79
CA LYS A 218 10.44 7.99 3.59
C LYS A 218 9.53 7.93 2.36
N PHE A 219 9.97 8.46 1.21
CA PHE A 219 9.16 8.45 0.00
C PHE A 219 8.81 7.01 -0.41
N PHE A 220 9.79 6.11 -0.39
CA PHE A 220 9.60 4.67 -0.53
C PHE A 220 10.08 3.92 0.72
N ALA A 221 9.37 2.86 1.11
CA ALA A 221 9.70 2.11 2.31
C ALA A 221 11.03 1.35 2.18
N HIS A 222 11.38 0.83 0.99
CA HIS A 222 12.67 0.16 0.78
C HIS A 222 13.89 1.07 1.00
N GLN A 223 13.71 2.39 0.97
CA GLN A 223 14.78 3.35 1.26
C GLN A 223 15.28 3.29 2.71
N HIS A 224 14.50 2.69 3.63
CA HIS A 224 14.98 2.45 4.99
C HIS A 224 16.14 1.45 5.02
N ALA A 225 16.10 0.44 4.17
CA ALA A 225 17.18 -0.54 4.00
C ALA A 225 18.31 -0.06 3.08
N GLY A 226 18.19 1.11 2.46
CA GLY A 226 19.22 1.68 1.57
C GLY A 226 19.41 0.90 0.25
N ILE A 227 18.47 0.04 -0.13
CA ILE A 227 18.52 -0.71 -1.40
C ILE A 227 17.99 0.10 -2.57
N ARG A 228 18.37 -0.27 -3.79
CA ARG A 228 17.84 0.29 -5.04
C ARG A 228 17.28 -0.86 -5.90
N PRO A 229 15.96 -1.09 -5.88
CA PRO A 229 15.32 -2.14 -6.69
C PRO A 229 15.43 -1.86 -8.19
N ASP A 230 15.45 -2.90 -9.02
CA ASP A 230 15.45 -2.76 -10.48
C ASP A 230 14.13 -2.19 -11.01
N VAL A 231 13.02 -2.50 -10.34
CA VAL A 231 11.69 -1.97 -10.64
C VAL A 231 10.95 -1.62 -9.34
N ILE A 232 10.26 -0.49 -9.33
CA ILE A 232 9.45 -0.04 -8.21
C ILE A 232 8.02 0.17 -8.71
N SER A 233 7.05 -0.59 -8.21
CA SER A 233 5.64 -0.40 -8.58
C SER A 233 4.94 0.57 -7.61
N VAL A 234 4.13 1.46 -8.17
CA VAL A 234 3.43 2.54 -7.46
C VAL A 234 1.97 2.64 -7.90
N ALA A 235 1.09 3.03 -6.98
CA ALA A 235 -0.32 3.36 -7.23
C ALA A 235 -0.93 4.02 -5.97
N LYS A 236 -2.20 3.80 -5.67
CA LYS A 236 -2.91 4.25 -4.45
C LYS A 236 -2.61 5.70 -4.08
N GLY A 237 -1.70 5.90 -3.11
CA GLY A 237 -1.30 7.23 -2.65
C GLY A 237 -0.79 8.15 -3.75
N MET A 238 -0.30 7.60 -4.86
CA MET A 238 0.10 8.36 -6.05
C MET A 238 -1.03 9.23 -6.61
N GLY A 239 -2.28 8.75 -6.57
CA GLY A 239 -3.43 9.42 -7.16
C GLY A 239 -4.39 10.05 -6.15
N ASN A 240 -4.22 9.82 -4.86
CA ASN A 240 -5.12 10.31 -3.81
C ASN A 240 -6.61 10.06 -4.11
N GLY A 241 -6.93 8.89 -4.67
CA GLY A 241 -8.28 8.50 -5.07
C GLY A 241 -8.52 8.51 -6.58
N PHE A 242 -7.74 9.23 -7.39
CA PHE A 242 -7.79 9.10 -8.84
C PHE A 242 -7.06 7.83 -9.30
N PRO A 243 -7.64 7.01 -10.20
CA PRO A 243 -6.99 5.79 -10.69
C PRO A 243 -5.73 6.09 -11.49
N ILE A 244 -4.58 5.82 -10.91
CA ILE A 244 -3.26 5.88 -11.53
C ILE A 244 -2.32 4.90 -10.85
N GLY A 245 -1.40 4.34 -11.62
CA GLY A 245 -0.27 3.55 -11.17
C GLY A 245 0.87 3.66 -12.15
N GLY A 246 1.98 3.04 -11.83
CA GLY A 246 3.13 3.01 -12.71
C GLY A 246 4.26 2.15 -12.16
N ILE A 247 5.31 2.03 -12.95
CA ILE A 247 6.57 1.43 -12.54
C ILE A 247 7.72 2.39 -12.82
N LEU A 248 8.58 2.58 -11.83
CA LEU A 248 9.89 3.20 -12.02
C LEU A 248 10.87 2.09 -12.42
N ILE A 249 11.64 2.30 -13.46
CA ILE A 249 12.44 1.27 -14.13
C ILE A 249 13.89 1.72 -14.14
N ALA A 250 14.78 0.87 -13.60
CA ALA A 250 16.22 1.14 -13.55
C ALA A 250 16.82 1.35 -14.97
N PRO A 251 17.86 2.19 -15.12
CA PRO A 251 18.40 2.60 -16.42
C PRO A 251 19.04 1.47 -17.22
N GLU A 252 19.36 0.34 -16.60
CA GLU A 252 19.88 -0.88 -17.26
C GLU A 252 18.82 -1.57 -18.10
N LEU A 253 17.54 -1.43 -17.75
CA LEU A 253 16.42 -2.04 -18.45
C LEU A 253 16.00 -1.17 -19.64
N LYS A 254 16.19 -1.71 -20.85
CA LYS A 254 16.00 -0.93 -22.07
C LYS A 254 14.59 -1.03 -22.63
N ALA A 255 14.03 0.11 -22.98
CA ALA A 255 12.74 0.20 -23.65
C ALA A 255 12.81 -0.25 -25.10
N SER A 256 11.70 -0.86 -25.57
CA SER A 256 11.44 -1.05 -27.00
C SER A 256 9.96 -0.84 -27.31
N TYR A 257 9.65 -0.40 -28.51
CA TYR A 257 8.27 -0.13 -28.91
C TYR A 257 7.42 -1.42 -28.82
N GLY A 258 6.24 -1.30 -28.19
CA GLY A 258 5.30 -2.39 -28.03
C GLY A 258 5.60 -3.36 -26.87
N LEU A 259 6.68 -3.15 -26.12
CA LEU A 259 7.03 -4.01 -24.97
C LEU A 259 5.98 -3.96 -23.86
N LEU A 260 5.57 -2.76 -23.48
CA LEU A 260 4.50 -2.47 -22.54
C LEU A 260 3.46 -1.57 -23.21
N GLY A 261 2.22 -1.57 -22.73
CA GLY A 261 1.17 -0.75 -23.32
C GLY A 261 -0.04 -0.57 -22.42
N THR A 262 -0.71 0.56 -22.60
CA THR A 262 -1.93 0.92 -21.86
C THR A 262 -2.72 1.95 -22.68
N THR A 263 -4.06 1.89 -22.59
CA THR A 263 -4.91 2.90 -23.25
C THR A 263 -5.02 4.15 -22.40
N PHE A 264 -5.33 4.02 -21.12
CA PHE A 264 -5.63 5.14 -20.23
C PHE A 264 -4.45 5.56 -19.34
N GLY A 265 -3.43 4.71 -19.20
CA GLY A 265 -2.31 5.00 -18.31
C GLY A 265 -1.56 6.26 -18.71
N GLY A 266 -1.36 7.17 -17.76
CA GLY A 266 -0.72 8.46 -17.98
C GLY A 266 -1.61 9.49 -18.68
N ASN A 267 -2.95 9.35 -18.60
CA ASN A 267 -3.84 10.39 -19.11
C ASN A 267 -3.66 11.72 -18.36
N HIS A 268 -4.10 12.80 -18.96
CA HIS A 268 -3.90 14.16 -18.46
C HIS A 268 -4.43 14.36 -17.03
N LEU A 269 -5.64 13.88 -16.73
CA LEU A 269 -6.22 14.00 -15.39
C LEU A 269 -5.46 13.18 -14.36
N ALA A 270 -5.05 11.96 -14.70
CA ALA A 270 -4.27 11.11 -13.81
C ALA A 270 -2.90 11.74 -13.49
N CYS A 271 -2.22 12.31 -14.51
CA CYS A 271 -0.96 13.02 -14.32
C CYS A 271 -1.14 14.29 -13.46
N ALA A 272 -2.20 15.06 -13.68
CA ALA A 272 -2.52 16.23 -12.87
C ALA A 272 -2.78 15.86 -11.39
N ALA A 273 -3.51 14.76 -11.16
CA ALA A 273 -3.73 14.22 -9.82
C ALA A 273 -2.42 13.85 -9.13
N ALA A 274 -1.55 13.10 -9.81
CA ALA A 274 -0.27 12.66 -9.25
C ALA A 274 0.69 13.82 -9.02
N LEU A 275 0.73 14.82 -9.90
CA LEU A 275 1.52 16.05 -9.70
C LEU A 275 1.04 16.82 -8.46
N ALA A 276 -0.27 17.01 -8.32
CA ALA A 276 -0.84 17.67 -7.14
C ALA A 276 -0.45 16.95 -5.84
N VAL A 277 -0.44 15.61 -5.85
CA VAL A 277 0.00 14.82 -4.68
C VAL A 277 1.48 15.11 -4.35
N LEU A 278 2.37 15.08 -5.35
CA LEU A 278 3.80 15.34 -5.13
C LEU A 278 4.05 16.77 -4.65
N GLU A 279 3.34 17.75 -5.22
CA GLU A 279 3.40 19.15 -4.82
C GLU A 279 3.00 19.34 -3.35
N VAL A 280 1.90 18.73 -2.92
CA VAL A 280 1.44 18.81 -1.52
C VAL A 280 2.39 18.08 -0.57
N ILE A 281 2.91 16.90 -0.94
CA ILE A 281 3.90 16.18 -0.11
C ILE A 281 5.10 17.06 0.19
N GLU A 282 5.61 17.82 -0.80
CA GLU A 282 6.74 18.74 -0.58
C GLU A 282 6.32 19.99 0.17
N GLN A 283 5.26 20.68 -0.27
CA GLN A 283 4.84 21.99 0.29
C GLN A 283 4.48 21.89 1.77
N GLU A 284 3.85 20.77 2.16
CA GLU A 284 3.44 20.53 3.54
C GLU A 284 4.42 19.66 4.33
N ASN A 285 5.57 19.31 3.72
CA ASN A 285 6.62 18.47 4.34
C ASN A 285 6.06 17.16 4.94
N LEU A 286 5.18 16.49 4.18
CA LEU A 286 4.40 15.34 4.71
C LEU A 286 5.27 14.12 5.05
N LEU A 287 6.48 13.97 4.51
CA LEU A 287 7.40 12.89 4.91
C LEU A 287 7.85 13.05 6.36
N ALA A 288 8.25 14.26 6.74
CA ALA A 288 8.63 14.57 8.12
C ALA A 288 7.42 14.48 9.06
N HIS A 289 6.27 14.99 8.63
CA HIS A 289 5.03 14.92 9.40
C HIS A 289 4.58 13.46 9.63
N ALA A 290 4.64 12.60 8.61
CA ALA A 290 4.33 11.17 8.76
C ALA A 290 5.30 10.45 9.70
N THR A 291 6.57 10.87 9.72
CA THR A 291 7.57 10.35 10.67
C THR A 291 7.22 10.77 12.10
N GLU A 292 6.94 12.05 12.32
CA GLU A 292 6.62 12.62 13.64
C GLU A 292 5.32 12.02 14.20
N MET A 293 4.23 12.07 13.43
CA MET A 293 2.94 11.54 13.86
C MET A 293 2.95 10.01 14.00
N GLY A 294 3.68 9.33 13.14
CA GLY A 294 3.88 7.89 13.25
C GLY A 294 4.65 7.51 14.50
N HIS A 295 5.68 8.26 14.87
CA HIS A 295 6.40 8.05 16.13
C HIS A 295 5.51 8.31 17.35
N TYR A 296 4.79 9.43 17.33
CA TYR A 296 3.84 9.76 18.39
C TYR A 296 2.79 8.66 18.57
N LEU A 297 2.11 8.28 17.49
CA LEU A 297 1.08 7.23 17.50
C LEU A 297 1.63 5.89 18.05
N ARG A 298 2.79 5.47 17.57
CA ARG A 298 3.39 4.20 18.00
C ARG A 298 3.81 4.23 19.46
N SER A 299 4.44 5.30 19.93
CA SER A 299 4.87 5.43 21.34
C SER A 299 3.67 5.37 22.29
N GLU A 300 2.55 6.03 21.94
CA GLU A 300 1.33 5.98 22.73
C GLU A 300 0.70 4.57 22.74
N LEU A 301 0.69 3.90 21.57
CA LEU A 301 0.19 2.52 21.47
C LEU A 301 1.04 1.53 22.27
N GLU A 302 2.37 1.60 22.18
CA GLU A 302 3.31 0.76 22.92
C GLU A 302 3.14 0.90 24.43
N ALA A 303 2.84 2.13 24.90
CA ALA A 303 2.64 2.42 26.30
C ALA A 303 1.27 1.99 26.86
N ASN A 304 0.21 2.06 26.05
CA ASN A 304 -1.15 2.09 26.59
C ASN A 304 -2.14 1.13 25.89
N ALA A 305 -1.82 0.53 24.73
CA ALA A 305 -2.80 -0.23 23.97
C ALA A 305 -3.04 -1.66 24.46
N GLY A 306 -2.23 -2.19 25.38
CA GLY A 306 -2.31 -3.58 25.83
C GLY A 306 -2.15 -4.59 24.67
N ALA A 307 -1.44 -4.21 23.62
CA ALA A 307 -1.22 -5.02 22.43
C ALA A 307 -0.06 -6.00 22.64
N GLU A 308 -0.12 -7.14 21.96
CA GLU A 308 0.99 -8.10 21.91
C GLU A 308 2.19 -7.51 21.15
N GLU A 309 1.91 -6.79 20.06
CA GLU A 309 2.95 -6.20 19.21
C GLU A 309 2.43 -4.96 18.46
N ILE A 310 3.25 -3.92 18.38
CA ILE A 310 3.01 -2.75 17.51
C ILE A 310 4.01 -2.80 16.35
N ARG A 311 3.50 -2.89 15.12
CA ARG A 311 4.29 -3.04 13.88
C ARG A 311 4.21 -1.78 13.02
N GLY A 312 5.19 -1.59 12.15
CA GLY A 312 5.14 -0.61 11.09
C GLY A 312 6.12 0.54 11.22
N ARG A 313 6.07 1.45 10.24
CA ARG A 313 6.89 2.68 10.16
C ARG A 313 6.01 3.84 9.70
N GLY A 314 6.29 5.04 10.18
CA GLY A 314 5.48 6.21 9.85
C GLY A 314 4.00 6.01 10.19
N LEU A 315 3.13 6.33 9.25
CA LEU A 315 1.68 6.17 9.36
C LEU A 315 1.14 4.88 8.70
N MET A 316 1.97 3.85 8.64
CA MET A 316 1.58 2.48 8.29
C MET A 316 1.79 1.60 9.52
N VAL A 317 0.74 1.45 10.35
CA VAL A 317 0.82 0.83 11.68
C VAL A 317 -0.13 -0.35 11.79
N GLY A 318 0.37 -1.45 12.36
CA GLY A 318 -0.39 -2.63 12.75
C GLY A 318 -0.38 -2.82 14.25
N ILE A 319 -1.53 -3.09 14.84
CA ILE A 319 -1.69 -3.40 16.25
C ILE A 319 -2.11 -4.86 16.35
N LYS A 320 -1.25 -5.72 16.86
CA LYS A 320 -1.54 -7.13 17.08
C LYS A 320 -1.99 -7.39 18.51
N TYR A 321 -3.12 -8.07 18.65
CA TYR A 321 -3.67 -8.54 19.90
C TYR A 321 -3.63 -10.07 19.98
N ASP A 322 -3.86 -10.63 21.15
CA ASP A 322 -4.03 -12.07 21.42
C ASP A 322 -5.48 -12.54 21.16
N PHE A 323 -6.35 -11.64 20.70
CA PHE A 323 -7.77 -11.89 20.39
C PHE A 323 -8.17 -11.32 19.02
N PRO A 324 -9.25 -11.83 18.40
CA PRO A 324 -9.77 -11.28 17.12
C PRO A 324 -10.29 -9.85 17.29
N ILE A 325 -9.82 -8.93 16.42
CA ILE A 325 -10.11 -7.49 16.51
C ILE A 325 -11.47 -7.08 15.93
N LYS A 326 -12.27 -8.03 15.46
CA LYS A 326 -13.53 -7.73 14.78
C LYS A 326 -14.45 -6.85 15.62
N ASP A 327 -14.66 -7.21 16.88
CA ASP A 327 -15.58 -6.47 17.77
C ASP A 327 -15.03 -5.07 18.09
N VAL A 328 -13.72 -4.93 18.30
CA VAL A 328 -13.06 -3.63 18.52
C VAL A 328 -13.22 -2.74 17.28
N ARG A 329 -12.97 -3.30 16.08
CA ARG A 329 -13.13 -2.58 14.82
C ARG A 329 -14.59 -2.13 14.58
N ASP A 330 -15.54 -3.02 14.80
CA ASP A 330 -16.96 -2.75 14.60
C ASP A 330 -17.47 -1.68 15.57
N LYS A 331 -16.99 -1.67 16.82
CA LYS A 331 -17.30 -0.62 17.81
C LYS A 331 -16.59 0.71 17.53
N LEU A 332 -15.32 0.69 17.09
CA LEU A 332 -14.66 1.91 16.62
C LEU A 332 -15.49 2.60 15.56
N LEU A 333 -16.07 1.84 14.62
CA LEU A 333 -16.91 2.40 13.58
C LEU A 333 -18.31 2.81 14.09
N SER A 334 -19.01 1.96 14.82
CA SER A 334 -20.42 2.18 15.20
C SER A 334 -20.60 3.14 16.36
N GLU A 335 -19.70 3.14 17.36
CA GLU A 335 -19.81 3.91 18.59
C GLU A 335 -18.94 5.18 18.56
N HIS A 336 -17.75 5.10 17.94
CA HIS A 336 -16.76 6.20 17.90
C HIS A 336 -16.64 6.87 16.53
N HIS A 337 -17.30 6.31 15.49
CA HIS A 337 -17.28 6.84 14.11
C HIS A 337 -15.85 6.94 13.54
N ILE A 338 -15.05 5.88 13.72
CA ILE A 338 -13.67 5.81 13.24
C ILE A 338 -13.51 4.61 12.31
N PHE A 339 -13.12 4.87 11.06
CA PHE A 339 -12.74 3.82 10.12
C PHE A 339 -11.32 3.33 10.39
N VAL A 340 -11.15 2.02 10.51
CA VAL A 340 -9.85 1.33 10.62
C VAL A 340 -9.84 0.09 9.73
N GLY A 341 -8.65 -0.41 9.37
CA GLY A 341 -8.49 -1.58 8.52
C GLY A 341 -8.38 -2.89 9.30
N ASN A 342 -8.65 -4.01 8.60
CA ASN A 342 -8.33 -5.36 9.03
C ASN A 342 -7.18 -5.93 8.19
N ALA A 343 -6.60 -7.04 8.61
CA ALA A 343 -5.56 -7.80 7.92
C ALA A 343 -6.05 -9.21 7.58
N SER A 344 -5.19 -10.00 6.90
CA SER A 344 -5.40 -11.45 6.73
C SER A 344 -5.34 -12.17 8.09
N ASP A 345 -4.51 -11.70 9.01
CA ASP A 345 -4.52 -12.11 10.42
C ASP A 345 -5.69 -11.40 11.12
N PRO A 346 -6.69 -12.15 11.65
CA PRO A 346 -7.86 -11.57 12.30
C PRO A 346 -7.56 -10.87 13.63
N THR A 347 -6.35 -11.00 14.16
CA THR A 347 -5.91 -10.36 15.42
C THR A 347 -5.23 -9.02 15.19
N VAL A 348 -5.04 -8.60 13.92
CA VAL A 348 -4.32 -7.37 13.57
C VAL A 348 -5.26 -6.26 13.10
N LEU A 349 -5.25 -5.15 13.82
CA LEU A 349 -5.87 -3.89 13.42
C LEU A 349 -4.87 -3.07 12.61
N ARG A 350 -5.27 -2.59 11.41
CA ARG A 350 -4.41 -1.73 10.57
C ARG A 350 -4.83 -0.29 10.61
N LEU A 351 -3.85 0.59 10.78
CA LEU A 351 -4.01 2.04 10.76
C LEU A 351 -3.25 2.60 9.56
N LEU A 352 -3.98 3.27 8.69
CA LEU A 352 -3.50 3.83 7.42
C LEU A 352 -4.12 5.23 7.17
N PRO A 353 -4.03 6.15 8.17
CA PRO A 353 -4.66 7.47 8.03
C PRO A 353 -4.00 8.29 6.92
N PRO A 354 -4.64 9.35 6.40
CA PRO A 354 -3.97 10.34 5.56
C PRO A 354 -2.70 10.90 6.21
N LEU A 355 -1.70 11.25 5.39
CA LEU A 355 -0.40 11.71 5.90
C LEU A 355 -0.46 13.03 6.65
N ASN A 356 -1.47 13.85 6.36
CA ASN A 356 -1.73 15.14 6.99
C ASN A 356 -2.62 15.05 8.25
N ILE A 357 -2.77 13.85 8.83
CA ILE A 357 -3.54 13.67 10.06
C ILE A 357 -2.96 14.52 11.20
N SER A 358 -3.83 15.18 11.95
CA SER A 358 -3.41 16.02 13.08
C SER A 358 -3.22 15.21 14.37
N LYS A 359 -2.42 15.75 15.29
CA LYS A 359 -2.27 15.19 16.64
C LYS A 359 -3.60 15.02 17.36
N ALA A 360 -4.50 15.99 17.26
CA ALA A 360 -5.84 15.92 17.90
C ALA A 360 -6.68 14.76 17.35
N GLU A 361 -6.57 14.46 16.06
CA GLU A 361 -7.25 13.31 15.44
C GLU A 361 -6.63 11.99 15.90
N VAL A 362 -5.30 11.94 16.05
CA VAL A 362 -4.61 10.79 16.64
C VAL A 362 -5.05 10.58 18.10
N ASP A 363 -5.10 11.64 18.92
CA ASP A 363 -5.55 11.57 20.30
C ASP A 363 -7.00 11.06 20.41
N ARG A 364 -7.91 11.52 19.51
CA ARG A 364 -9.30 11.04 19.44
C ARG A 364 -9.36 9.53 19.18
N PHE A 365 -8.56 9.02 18.23
CA PHE A 365 -8.48 7.59 17.95
C PHE A 365 -7.94 6.81 19.16
N LEU A 366 -6.84 7.25 19.76
CA LEU A 366 -6.22 6.59 20.91
C LEU A 366 -7.19 6.48 22.10
N GLN A 367 -7.90 7.55 22.42
CA GLN A 367 -8.90 7.56 23.49
C GLN A 367 -10.02 6.55 23.24
N ALA A 368 -10.54 6.48 22.00
CA ALA A 368 -11.56 5.51 21.63
C ALA A 368 -11.04 4.06 21.74
N LEU A 369 -9.84 3.81 21.21
CA LEU A 369 -9.22 2.48 21.26
C LEU A 369 -9.02 2.01 22.70
N TYR A 370 -8.44 2.84 23.57
CA TYR A 370 -8.15 2.46 24.97
C TYR A 370 -9.42 2.15 25.75
N THR A 371 -10.50 2.89 25.51
CA THR A 371 -11.80 2.63 26.13
C THR A 371 -12.32 1.24 25.76
N LEU A 372 -12.21 0.86 24.48
CA LEU A 372 -12.71 -0.43 23.98
C LEU A 372 -11.84 -1.63 24.41
N VAL A 373 -10.53 -1.46 24.41
CA VAL A 373 -9.60 -2.55 24.80
C VAL A 373 -9.66 -2.82 26.30
N ALA A 374 -9.79 -1.78 27.15
CA ALA A 374 -9.98 -1.97 28.60
C ALA A 374 -11.25 -2.76 28.93
N LEU A 375 -12.34 -2.54 28.18
CA LEU A 375 -13.59 -3.31 28.34
C LEU A 375 -13.46 -4.78 27.90
N SER A 376 -12.65 -5.02 26.85
CA SER A 376 -12.46 -6.37 26.30
C SER A 376 -11.60 -7.24 27.22
N SER A 377 -10.57 -6.68 27.87
CA SER A 377 -9.73 -7.40 28.84
C SER A 377 -10.49 -7.75 30.13
N SER A 378 -11.41 -6.88 30.59
CA SER A 378 -12.26 -7.16 31.76
C SER A 378 -13.23 -8.31 31.51
N SER A 379 -13.82 -8.40 30.32
CA SER A 379 -14.75 -9.47 29.96
C SER A 379 -14.08 -10.83 29.72
N ALA A 380 -12.80 -10.85 29.36
CA ALA A 380 -12.02 -12.08 29.21
C ALA A 380 -11.64 -12.67 30.61
N HIS A 381 -11.34 -11.83 31.58
CA HIS A 381 -11.07 -12.28 32.98
C HIS A 381 -12.31 -12.87 33.66
N GLU A 382 -13.48 -12.27 33.49
CA GLU A 382 -14.74 -12.78 34.02
C GLU A 382 -15.14 -14.15 33.42
N ARG A 383 -14.79 -14.44 32.14
CA ARG A 383 -15.05 -15.74 31.52
C ARG A 383 -14.08 -16.84 31.97
N SER A 384 -12.89 -16.52 32.44
CA SER A 384 -11.92 -17.49 32.91
C SER A 384 -12.20 -17.93 34.34
N GLU A 385 -12.90 -17.14 35.16
CA GLU A 385 -13.29 -17.49 36.52
C GLU A 385 -14.53 -18.39 36.61
N TYR A 386 -15.29 -18.58 35.53
CA TYR A 386 -16.49 -19.43 35.50
C TYR A 386 -16.29 -20.85 34.94
N VAL A 387 -15.05 -21.31 34.79
CA VAL A 387 -14.82 -22.73 34.50
C VAL A 387 -14.65 -23.45 35.86
N GLU A 388 -15.77 -23.77 36.51
CA GLU A 388 -15.77 -24.71 37.62
C GLU A 388 -15.37 -26.12 37.13
N PRO A 389 -14.57 -26.84 37.95
CA PRO A 389 -14.23 -28.21 37.64
C PRO A 389 -15.43 -29.10 38.01
N HIS A 390 -16.13 -29.59 37.01
CA HIS A 390 -17.03 -30.74 37.26
C HIS A 390 -16.20 -31.97 37.55
N ARG A 391 -16.45 -32.50 38.76
CA ARG A 391 -15.98 -33.78 39.29
C ARG A 391 -16.48 -34.97 38.46
#